data_f6a1785236255ecdd80f8bd7dc90cbd0
#
_entry.id   f6a1785236255ecdd80f8bd7dc90cbd0
#
_cell.length_a   1.000
_cell.length_b   1.000
_cell.length_c   1.000
_cell.angle_alpha   90.00
_cell.angle_beta   90.00
_cell.angle_gamma   90.00
#
_symmetry.space_group_name_H-M   'P 1'
#
loop_
_entity.id
_entity.type
_entity.pdbx_description
1 polymer ?
#
loop_
_entity_poly.entity_id
_entity_poly.type
_entity_poly.pdbx_seq_one_letter_code
_entity_poly.pdbx_strand_id
1 'polypeptide(L)'
;MAQERDIKYINREFSDFRGQLIEYAKNYFPDSYNDFSPTSPGMMFIEMASYVGDVLSFYQDTQLQETFLQHAKNPGNLYNLAYMMGYRPKVTSASEVELDISLTVLSNGAGAPQYPTDGQAIVEANTVVKASSGNGTQFVLQNPVDFNFSSSYDNTTVSITSFDGGGTPIEFTLTKKAKAFSAEIITTTQTFNKVEKFATITIDDTDIIGILDVTDDSTNRWYEVPFLGQDTIFAESANTESDKGLVPTSLSLVRTPRRFVSRFNSSGQLTLQFGSGITGDDDSDITPNPTNVGMGTAQGVSKIDIAYDPTNFLFTQAYGLAPSAGSILTIRYLKGGGVSANEESNSVDTISTLVTDGSISIGDLAVDNPKPASGGKDGDTTEELRQNSLRSFNEQGRTVSLRDYAIRALSMPARFGSIAKAYAIQDQLSNTESNVDTIVDNNPLAISLYTLSQDINGKLTTSSTSLKNNLKQYLSQYIMITDAVNIKDAFVVNIGVQFEILPLSLIHI
;
A
#
# COMPACT_ATOMS: atom_id res chain seq x y z
N MET A 1 -27.57 14.66 9.39
CA MET A 1 -28.17 14.32 8.09
C MET A 1 -27.63 15.31 7.07
N ALA A 2 -26.73 14.87 6.20
CA ALA A 2 -26.29 15.71 5.09
C ALA A 2 -27.49 15.88 4.15
N GLN A 3 -27.83 17.12 3.87
CA GLN A 3 -28.91 17.47 2.97
C GLN A 3 -28.51 16.99 1.58
N GLU A 4 -29.21 16.00 1.06
CA GLU A 4 -29.02 15.45 -0.27
C GLU A 4 -29.29 16.57 -1.28
N ARG A 5 -28.23 17.15 -1.82
CA ARG A 5 -28.32 18.19 -2.84
C ARG A 5 -28.38 17.53 -4.21
N ASP A 6 -29.57 17.27 -4.69
CA ASP A 6 -29.78 16.95 -6.09
C ASP A 6 -29.48 18.19 -6.93
N ILE A 7 -28.52 18.08 -7.83
CA ILE A 7 -28.20 19.16 -8.75
C ILE A 7 -29.11 19.07 -9.95
N LYS A 8 -29.95 20.08 -10.12
CA LYS A 8 -30.82 20.23 -11.28
C LYS A 8 -30.20 21.26 -12.22
N TYR A 9 -29.52 20.83 -13.25
CA TYR A 9 -28.92 21.73 -14.24
C TYR A 9 -29.91 22.23 -15.27
N ILE A 10 -30.81 21.39 -15.73
CA ILE A 10 -31.81 21.75 -16.74
C ILE A 10 -33.05 22.32 -16.07
N ASN A 11 -33.34 21.92 -14.86
CA ASN A 11 -34.45 22.37 -13.99
C ASN A 11 -35.78 22.54 -14.74
N ARG A 12 -36.07 21.62 -15.68
CA ARG A 12 -37.32 21.61 -16.45
C ARG A 12 -38.15 20.41 -16.00
N GLU A 13 -39.30 20.70 -15.46
CA GLU A 13 -40.29 19.71 -15.03
C GLU A 13 -41.33 19.51 -16.11
N PHE A 14 -42.15 18.48 -15.99
CA PHE A 14 -43.24 18.19 -16.91
C PHE A 14 -44.12 19.40 -17.20
N SER A 15 -44.46 20.22 -16.19
CA SER A 15 -45.24 21.43 -16.30
C SER A 15 -44.62 22.48 -17.24
N ASP A 16 -43.27 22.62 -17.20
CA ASP A 16 -42.54 23.59 -18.01
C ASP A 16 -42.51 23.16 -19.47
N PHE A 17 -42.21 21.88 -19.74
CA PHE A 17 -42.26 21.32 -21.08
C PHE A 17 -43.67 21.43 -21.67
N ARG A 18 -44.69 21.09 -20.89
CA ARG A 18 -46.08 21.21 -21.30
C ARG A 18 -46.44 22.66 -21.63
N GLY A 19 -46.07 23.61 -20.78
CA GLY A 19 -46.35 25.03 -21.00
C GLY A 19 -45.66 25.55 -22.29
N GLN A 20 -44.41 25.21 -22.49
CA GLN A 20 -43.66 25.61 -23.69
C GLN A 20 -44.21 24.97 -24.97
N LEU A 21 -44.59 23.71 -24.95
CA LEU A 21 -45.20 23.05 -26.11
C LEU A 21 -46.56 23.62 -26.46
N ILE A 22 -47.37 24.00 -25.47
CA ILE A 22 -48.64 24.67 -25.70
C ILE A 22 -48.42 26.06 -26.32
N GLU A 23 -47.45 26.83 -25.80
CA GLU A 23 -47.07 28.13 -26.33
C GLU A 23 -46.53 28.03 -27.77
N TYR A 24 -45.67 27.03 -27.99
CA TYR A 24 -45.12 26.74 -29.32
C TYR A 24 -46.24 26.39 -30.30
N ALA A 25 -47.22 25.54 -29.94
CA ALA A 25 -48.36 25.16 -30.77
C ALA A 25 -49.26 26.37 -31.10
N LYS A 26 -49.49 27.24 -30.12
CA LYS A 26 -50.26 28.48 -30.33
C LYS A 26 -49.59 29.45 -31.28
N ASN A 27 -48.25 29.58 -31.22
CA ASN A 27 -47.51 30.53 -32.02
C ASN A 27 -47.26 30.05 -33.46
N TYR A 28 -47.03 28.76 -33.66
CA TYR A 28 -46.63 28.21 -34.97
C TYR A 28 -47.76 27.52 -35.73
N PHE A 29 -48.79 27.05 -35.02
CA PHE A 29 -49.95 26.33 -35.63
C PHE A 29 -51.30 26.88 -35.23
N PRO A 30 -51.48 28.23 -35.25
CA PRO A 30 -52.71 28.88 -34.77
C PRO A 30 -53.97 28.46 -35.54
N ASP A 31 -53.82 28.22 -36.85
CA ASP A 31 -54.95 27.86 -37.73
C ASP A 31 -55.20 26.36 -37.82
N SER A 32 -54.21 25.54 -37.37
CA SER A 32 -54.30 24.09 -37.51
C SER A 32 -54.76 23.40 -36.23
N TYR A 33 -54.44 23.98 -35.03
CA TYR A 33 -54.72 23.41 -33.74
C TYR A 33 -55.05 24.45 -32.68
N ASN A 34 -56.31 24.51 -32.24
CA ASN A 34 -56.80 25.49 -31.27
C ASN A 34 -57.45 24.88 -30.03
N ASP A 35 -57.59 23.54 -29.97
CA ASP A 35 -58.22 22.86 -28.84
C ASP A 35 -57.20 22.33 -27.83
N PHE A 36 -56.95 23.10 -26.79
CA PHE A 36 -56.05 22.77 -25.68
C PHE A 36 -56.78 22.25 -24.45
N SER A 37 -58.00 21.68 -24.64
CA SER A 37 -58.71 21.04 -23.57
C SER A 37 -58.05 19.73 -23.15
N PRO A 38 -58.07 19.35 -21.85
CA PRO A 38 -57.44 18.12 -21.37
C PRO A 38 -57.88 16.83 -22.03
N THR A 39 -59.06 16.85 -22.68
CA THR A 39 -59.66 15.68 -23.37
C THR A 39 -59.31 15.64 -24.86
N SER A 40 -58.65 16.65 -25.39
CA SER A 40 -58.25 16.73 -26.80
C SER A 40 -57.16 15.73 -27.15
N PRO A 41 -57.26 15.01 -28.30
CA PRO A 41 -56.22 14.12 -28.76
C PRO A 41 -54.83 14.82 -28.96
N GLY A 42 -54.82 16.09 -29.42
CA GLY A 42 -53.62 16.86 -29.59
C GLY A 42 -52.97 17.19 -28.24
N MET A 43 -53.77 17.46 -27.21
CA MET A 43 -53.25 17.68 -25.87
C MET A 43 -52.64 16.42 -25.29
N MET A 44 -53.16 15.24 -25.59
CA MET A 44 -52.56 13.96 -25.23
C MET A 44 -51.14 13.81 -25.83
N PHE A 45 -50.93 14.20 -27.09
CA PHE A 45 -49.60 14.19 -27.71
C PHE A 45 -48.62 15.20 -27.07
N ILE A 46 -49.11 16.41 -26.71
CA ILE A 46 -48.33 17.41 -26.01
C ILE A 46 -47.88 16.88 -24.62
N GLU A 47 -48.79 16.23 -23.90
CA GLU A 47 -48.49 15.67 -22.59
C GLU A 47 -47.56 14.47 -22.69
N MET A 48 -47.70 13.59 -23.68
CA MET A 48 -46.75 12.53 -23.95
C MET A 48 -45.33 13.08 -24.27
N ALA A 49 -45.27 14.09 -25.15
CA ALA A 49 -43.97 14.73 -25.47
C ALA A 49 -43.36 15.42 -24.25
N SER A 50 -44.17 16.07 -23.42
CA SER A 50 -43.75 16.70 -22.17
C SER A 50 -43.22 15.68 -21.17
N TYR A 51 -43.85 14.52 -21.04
CA TYR A 51 -43.39 13.42 -20.20
C TYR A 51 -42.06 12.86 -20.69
N VAL A 52 -41.89 12.64 -21.98
CA VAL A 52 -40.62 12.21 -22.56
C VAL A 52 -39.50 13.27 -22.30
N GLY A 53 -39.84 14.54 -22.45
CA GLY A 53 -38.90 15.65 -22.15
C GLY A 53 -38.49 15.67 -20.69
N ASP A 54 -39.40 15.47 -19.77
CA ASP A 54 -39.13 15.39 -18.32
C ASP A 54 -38.24 14.21 -17.98
N VAL A 55 -38.54 13.03 -18.48
CA VAL A 55 -37.72 11.82 -18.29
C VAL A 55 -36.33 11.99 -18.88
N LEU A 56 -36.20 12.56 -20.08
CA LEU A 56 -34.86 12.82 -20.67
C LEU A 56 -34.07 13.85 -19.87
N SER A 57 -34.71 14.91 -19.38
CA SER A 57 -34.10 15.92 -18.51
C SER A 57 -33.59 15.28 -17.22
N PHE A 58 -34.37 14.42 -16.59
CA PHE A 58 -33.97 13.67 -15.39
C PHE A 58 -32.76 12.78 -15.65
N TYR A 59 -32.74 12.03 -16.75
CA TYR A 59 -31.59 11.20 -17.10
C TYR A 59 -30.34 12.04 -17.38
N GLN A 60 -30.47 13.18 -18.05
CA GLN A 60 -29.35 14.08 -18.29
C GLN A 60 -28.79 14.65 -16.99
N ASP A 61 -29.63 15.12 -16.09
CA ASP A 61 -29.20 15.63 -14.79
C ASP A 61 -28.54 14.53 -13.95
N THR A 62 -29.09 13.30 -13.96
CA THR A 62 -28.49 12.16 -13.28
C THR A 62 -27.12 11.81 -13.85
N GLN A 63 -26.99 11.74 -15.19
CA GLN A 63 -25.70 11.46 -15.83
C GLN A 63 -24.65 12.53 -15.50
N LEU A 64 -25.05 13.80 -15.54
CA LEU A 64 -24.15 14.90 -15.20
C LEU A 64 -23.74 14.87 -13.73
N GLN A 65 -24.68 14.58 -12.84
CA GLN A 65 -24.43 14.39 -11.40
C GLN A 65 -23.40 13.30 -11.13
N GLU A 66 -23.47 12.18 -11.85
CA GLU A 66 -22.54 11.05 -11.73
C GLU A 66 -21.11 11.37 -12.21
N THR A 67 -20.88 12.47 -12.92
CA THR A 67 -19.53 12.91 -13.31
C THR A 67 -18.77 13.63 -12.19
N PHE A 68 -19.47 14.11 -11.16
CA PHE A 68 -18.86 14.85 -10.07
C PHE A 68 -18.66 13.96 -8.83
N LEU A 69 -17.43 13.87 -8.34
CA LEU A 69 -17.08 13.05 -7.17
C LEU A 69 -17.97 13.34 -5.95
N GLN A 70 -18.35 14.60 -5.73
CA GLN A 70 -19.18 15.00 -4.58
C GLN A 70 -20.62 14.53 -4.67
N HIS A 71 -21.12 14.29 -5.88
CA HIS A 71 -22.53 14.03 -6.15
C HIS A 71 -22.81 12.63 -6.71
N ALA A 72 -21.79 11.95 -7.25
CA ALA A 72 -21.93 10.61 -7.78
C ALA A 72 -22.45 9.64 -6.72
N LYS A 73 -23.50 8.89 -7.06
CA LYS A 73 -24.16 7.92 -6.18
C LYS A 73 -23.84 6.47 -6.59
N ASN A 74 -23.56 6.25 -7.87
CA ASN A 74 -23.24 4.92 -8.38
C ASN A 74 -21.83 4.49 -7.92
N PRO A 75 -21.70 3.35 -7.20
CA PRO A 75 -20.43 2.86 -6.70
C PRO A 75 -19.37 2.67 -7.81
N GLY A 76 -19.79 2.17 -9.00
CA GLY A 76 -18.89 1.98 -10.14
C GLY A 76 -18.26 3.29 -10.62
N ASN A 77 -19.08 4.35 -10.71
CA ASN A 77 -18.59 5.68 -11.10
C ASN A 77 -17.68 6.27 -10.03
N LEU A 78 -18.02 6.09 -8.75
CA LEU A 78 -17.16 6.55 -7.64
C LEU A 78 -15.80 5.87 -7.64
N TYR A 79 -15.72 4.57 -7.90
CA TYR A 79 -14.45 3.85 -8.04
C TYR A 79 -13.63 4.41 -9.20
N ASN A 80 -14.25 4.63 -10.37
CA ASN A 80 -13.57 5.21 -11.53
C ASN A 80 -13.05 6.62 -11.23
N LEU A 81 -13.87 7.47 -10.60
CA LEU A 81 -13.47 8.81 -10.21
C LEU A 81 -12.34 8.79 -9.17
N ALA A 82 -12.36 7.85 -8.20
CA ALA A 82 -11.29 7.66 -7.24
C ALA A 82 -9.96 7.33 -7.92
N TYR A 83 -9.96 6.39 -8.87
CA TYR A 83 -8.77 6.08 -9.67
C TYR A 83 -8.29 7.25 -10.52
N MET A 84 -9.20 8.04 -11.10
CA MET A 84 -8.83 9.29 -11.82
C MET A 84 -8.17 10.31 -10.91
N MET A 85 -8.54 10.38 -9.64
CA MET A 85 -7.92 11.23 -8.62
C MET A 85 -6.63 10.63 -8.02
N GLY A 86 -6.22 9.45 -8.46
CA GLY A 86 -5.02 8.76 -7.95
C GLY A 86 -5.24 7.99 -6.65
N TYR A 87 -6.47 7.83 -6.20
CA TYR A 87 -6.81 7.02 -5.03
C TYR A 87 -7.16 5.59 -5.43
N ARG A 88 -6.55 4.62 -4.74
CA ARG A 88 -6.89 3.21 -4.86
C ARG A 88 -7.91 2.84 -3.76
N PRO A 89 -9.17 2.55 -4.11
CA PRO A 89 -10.18 2.14 -3.15
C PRO A 89 -9.77 0.89 -2.39
N LYS A 90 -10.08 0.85 -1.10
CA LYS A 90 -9.86 -0.31 -0.25
C LYS A 90 -11.16 -1.10 -0.16
N VAL A 91 -11.11 -2.37 -0.50
CA VAL A 91 -12.25 -3.30 -0.40
C VAL A 91 -12.32 -3.89 1.00
N THR A 92 -11.16 -4.12 1.61
CA THR A 92 -11.00 -4.64 2.97
C THR A 92 -9.68 -4.15 3.55
N SER A 93 -9.54 -4.19 4.86
CA SER A 93 -8.27 -3.94 5.55
C SER A 93 -7.95 -5.11 6.46
N ALA A 94 -6.72 -5.58 6.39
CA ALA A 94 -6.23 -6.64 7.26
C ALA A 94 -6.13 -6.16 8.72
N SER A 95 -6.39 -7.05 9.66
CA SER A 95 -6.05 -6.87 11.06
C SER A 95 -4.57 -7.20 11.27
N GLU A 96 -3.88 -6.41 12.08
CA GLU A 96 -2.49 -6.64 12.47
C GLU A 96 -2.43 -7.21 13.88
N VAL A 97 -1.57 -8.20 14.10
CA VAL A 97 -1.34 -8.85 15.38
C VAL A 97 0.15 -8.93 15.69
N GLU A 98 0.53 -8.71 16.94
CA GLU A 98 1.86 -8.97 17.47
C GLU A 98 1.87 -10.38 18.06
N LEU A 99 2.74 -11.25 17.54
CA LEU A 99 2.89 -12.63 17.95
C LEU A 99 4.17 -12.82 18.75
N ASP A 100 4.10 -13.61 19.80
CA ASP A 100 5.23 -14.17 20.48
C ASP A 100 5.46 -15.59 19.92
N ILE A 101 6.54 -15.75 19.12
CA ILE A 101 6.92 -17.06 18.56
C ILE A 101 8.04 -17.64 19.42
N SER A 102 7.83 -18.83 19.92
CA SER A 102 8.72 -19.51 20.85
C SER A 102 9.27 -20.80 20.23
N LEU A 103 10.58 -20.98 20.32
CA LEU A 103 11.29 -22.19 19.92
C LEU A 103 11.85 -22.91 21.15
N THR A 104 11.56 -24.17 21.30
CA THR A 104 12.13 -25.01 22.37
C THR A 104 13.47 -25.57 21.92
N VAL A 105 14.50 -25.35 22.72
CA VAL A 105 15.88 -25.82 22.48
C VAL A 105 16.42 -26.59 23.70
N LEU A 106 17.27 -27.55 23.44
CA LEU A 106 17.93 -28.32 24.51
C LEU A 106 19.04 -27.49 25.18
N SER A 107 19.44 -27.94 26.38
CA SER A 107 20.65 -27.44 27.05
C SER A 107 21.92 -27.92 26.34
N ASN A 108 22.95 -27.10 26.32
CA ASN A 108 24.28 -27.46 25.83
C ASN A 108 25.08 -28.34 26.81
N GLY A 109 24.42 -28.86 27.86
CA GLY A 109 25.06 -29.64 28.91
C GLY A 109 25.79 -28.83 30.00
N ALA A 110 25.93 -27.53 29.82
CA ALA A 110 26.53 -26.59 30.80
C ALA A 110 25.47 -25.70 31.50
N GLY A 111 24.18 -26.02 31.36
CA GLY A 111 23.07 -25.25 31.92
C GLY A 111 22.74 -23.98 31.15
N ALA A 112 23.15 -23.88 29.90
CA ALA A 112 22.83 -22.80 28.98
C ALA A 112 22.08 -23.35 27.74
N PRO A 113 21.28 -22.53 27.03
CA PRO A 113 20.59 -22.96 25.82
C PRO A 113 21.57 -23.30 24.70
N GLN A 114 21.29 -24.37 23.97
CA GLN A 114 22.00 -24.68 22.74
C GLN A 114 21.35 -23.87 21.61
N TYR A 115 21.95 -22.74 21.28
CA TYR A 115 21.46 -21.93 20.18
C TYR A 115 21.61 -22.66 18.84
N PRO A 116 20.66 -22.49 17.92
CA PRO A 116 20.80 -23.02 16.56
C PRO A 116 22.07 -22.48 15.90
N THR A 117 22.60 -23.20 14.93
CA THR A 117 23.73 -22.74 14.12
C THR A 117 23.26 -21.82 13.00
N ASP A 118 24.18 -20.96 12.49
CA ASP A 118 23.86 -20.01 11.43
C ASP A 118 23.14 -20.68 10.23
N GLY A 119 22.07 -20.04 9.77
CA GLY A 119 21.21 -20.53 8.69
C GLY A 119 20.19 -21.60 9.07
N GLN A 120 20.11 -22.01 10.34
CA GLN A 120 19.11 -22.92 10.88
C GLN A 120 18.12 -22.13 11.75
N ALA A 121 16.94 -22.70 12.01
CA ALA A 121 15.92 -22.10 12.89
C ALA A 121 15.41 -20.72 12.45
N ILE A 122 15.13 -20.57 11.15
CA ILE A 122 14.45 -19.42 10.57
C ILE A 122 13.01 -19.81 10.27
N VAL A 123 12.07 -19.05 10.84
CA VAL A 123 10.65 -19.09 10.45
C VAL A 123 10.47 -18.01 9.39
N GLU A 124 10.26 -18.42 8.14
CA GLU A 124 10.20 -17.52 7.00
C GLU A 124 8.91 -16.70 6.96
N ALA A 125 8.95 -15.57 6.25
CA ALA A 125 7.75 -14.82 5.91
C ALA A 125 6.75 -15.69 5.15
N ASN A 126 5.47 -15.33 5.21
CA ASN A 126 4.34 -16.12 4.68
C ASN A 126 4.07 -17.44 5.44
N THR A 127 4.69 -17.68 6.59
CA THR A 127 4.21 -18.70 7.54
C THR A 127 2.82 -18.31 8.01
N VAL A 128 1.89 -19.30 8.01
CA VAL A 128 0.49 -19.06 8.37
C VAL A 128 0.23 -19.56 9.76
N VAL A 129 -0.26 -18.69 10.62
CA VAL A 129 -0.78 -19.01 11.95
C VAL A 129 -2.29 -18.83 11.99
N LYS A 130 -2.97 -19.53 12.86
CA LYS A 130 -4.42 -19.56 12.91
C LYS A 130 -4.93 -19.35 14.33
N ALA A 131 -6.05 -18.65 14.45
CA ALA A 131 -6.80 -18.57 15.69
C ALA A 131 -7.51 -19.90 15.96
N SER A 132 -7.33 -20.46 17.15
CA SER A 132 -8.04 -21.68 17.59
C SER A 132 -9.45 -21.38 18.08
N SER A 133 -9.73 -20.14 18.46
CA SER A 133 -11.04 -19.62 18.88
C SER A 133 -11.63 -18.70 17.78
N GLY A 134 -12.90 -18.41 17.88
CA GLY A 134 -13.60 -17.53 16.95
C GLY A 134 -13.86 -18.16 15.57
N ASN A 135 -13.62 -17.40 14.50
CA ASN A 135 -13.88 -17.83 13.12
C ASN A 135 -12.72 -18.64 12.52
N GLY A 136 -11.66 -18.90 13.28
CA GLY A 136 -10.47 -19.59 12.78
C GLY A 136 -9.70 -18.71 11.78
N THR A 137 -9.66 -17.43 12.02
CA THR A 137 -8.96 -16.43 11.20
C THR A 137 -7.49 -16.81 11.03
N GLN A 138 -7.01 -16.74 9.81
CA GLN A 138 -5.61 -16.97 9.47
C GLN A 138 -4.84 -15.67 9.49
N PHE A 139 -3.59 -15.74 9.96
CA PHE A 139 -2.65 -14.64 9.96
C PHE A 139 -1.37 -15.06 9.26
N VAL A 140 -0.86 -14.21 8.41
CA VAL A 140 0.36 -14.44 7.63
C VAL A 140 1.48 -13.61 8.23
N LEU A 141 2.60 -14.26 8.51
CA LEU A 141 3.79 -13.63 9.06
C LEU A 141 4.39 -12.65 8.05
N GLN A 142 4.62 -11.41 8.49
CA GLN A 142 5.10 -10.34 7.61
C GLN A 142 6.59 -10.46 7.29
N ASN A 143 7.40 -10.72 8.31
CA ASN A 143 8.85 -10.78 8.22
C ASN A 143 9.37 -12.12 8.73
N PRO A 144 10.52 -12.60 8.27
CA PRO A 144 11.13 -13.81 8.83
C PRO A 144 11.55 -13.59 10.28
N VAL A 145 11.51 -14.65 11.08
CA VAL A 145 11.96 -14.71 12.48
C VAL A 145 13.17 -15.63 12.56
N ASP A 146 14.33 -15.06 12.81
CA ASP A 146 15.61 -15.76 12.85
C ASP A 146 16.07 -15.96 14.30
N PHE A 147 16.01 -17.19 14.80
CA PHE A 147 16.44 -17.54 16.16
C PHE A 147 17.95 -17.66 16.33
N ASN A 148 18.72 -17.65 15.23
CA ASN A 148 20.19 -17.63 15.26
C ASN A 148 20.75 -16.26 15.59
N PHE A 149 19.95 -15.22 15.39
CA PHE A 149 20.38 -13.83 15.52
C PHE A 149 19.64 -13.17 16.67
N SER A 150 20.39 -12.51 17.54
CA SER A 150 19.84 -11.65 18.60
C SER A 150 20.61 -10.35 18.66
N SER A 151 19.92 -9.23 18.64
CA SER A 151 20.51 -7.88 18.72
C SER A 151 19.70 -7.00 19.65
N SER A 152 20.19 -5.77 19.90
CA SER A 152 19.40 -4.77 20.63
C SER A 152 18.13 -4.33 19.90
N TYR A 153 18.05 -4.59 18.60
CA TYR A 153 16.89 -4.27 17.74
C TYR A 153 15.93 -5.45 17.55
N ASP A 154 16.46 -6.68 17.68
CA ASP A 154 15.71 -7.92 17.57
C ASP A 154 16.16 -8.87 18.69
N ASN A 155 15.58 -8.68 19.86
CA ASN A 155 15.99 -9.38 21.07
C ASN A 155 15.31 -10.74 21.20
N THR A 156 16.09 -11.79 21.48
CA THR A 156 15.59 -13.11 21.85
C THR A 156 15.48 -13.19 23.36
N THR A 157 14.26 -13.41 23.86
CA THR A 157 14.04 -13.68 25.29
C THR A 157 14.26 -15.16 25.57
N VAL A 158 15.01 -15.46 26.61
CA VAL A 158 15.32 -16.87 27.02
C VAL A 158 14.66 -17.16 28.36
N SER A 159 13.89 -18.24 28.42
CA SER A 159 13.31 -18.76 29.64
C SER A 159 13.65 -20.26 29.81
N ILE A 160 13.67 -20.71 31.04
CA ILE A 160 13.92 -22.15 31.34
C ILE A 160 12.57 -22.87 31.32
N THR A 161 12.49 -23.96 30.54
CA THR A 161 11.27 -24.76 30.38
C THR A 161 11.23 -25.92 31.31
N SER A 162 12.35 -26.65 31.45
CA SER A 162 12.40 -27.84 32.33
C SER A 162 13.76 -28.01 32.99
N PHE A 163 13.75 -28.74 34.13
CA PHE A 163 14.93 -29.09 34.93
C PHE A 163 15.07 -30.58 35.02
N ASP A 164 16.31 -31.05 35.17
CA ASP A 164 16.57 -32.44 35.55
C ASP A 164 16.27 -32.69 37.04
N GLY A 165 16.36 -33.97 37.49
CA GLY A 165 16.18 -34.34 38.88
C GLY A 165 17.22 -33.75 39.85
N GLY A 166 18.28 -33.13 39.35
CA GLY A 166 19.33 -32.44 40.09
C GLY A 166 19.18 -30.93 40.12
N GLY A 167 18.15 -30.37 39.46
CA GLY A 167 17.90 -28.92 39.37
C GLY A 167 18.71 -28.21 38.28
N THR A 168 19.34 -28.92 37.35
CA THR A 168 20.03 -28.36 36.20
C THR A 168 19.06 -28.15 35.05
N PRO A 169 19.02 -26.99 34.37
CA PRO A 169 18.16 -26.78 33.22
C PRO A 169 18.49 -27.71 32.06
N ILE A 170 17.48 -28.40 31.52
CA ILE A 170 17.62 -29.32 30.38
C ILE A 170 16.99 -28.81 29.11
N GLU A 171 15.96 -27.93 29.22
CA GLU A 171 15.29 -27.31 28.09
C GLU A 171 15.09 -25.79 28.31
N PHE A 172 15.20 -25.06 27.24
CA PHE A 172 14.99 -23.61 27.22
C PHE A 172 13.99 -23.26 26.14
N THR A 173 13.25 -22.20 26.36
CA THR A 173 12.38 -21.55 25.36
C THR A 173 13.00 -20.23 24.93
N LEU A 174 13.25 -20.11 23.63
CA LEU A 174 13.68 -18.89 22.97
C LEU A 174 12.42 -18.21 22.40
N THR A 175 12.11 -16.99 22.83
CA THR A 175 10.92 -16.26 22.36
C THR A 175 11.32 -15.00 21.62
N LYS A 176 10.71 -14.80 20.46
CA LYS A 176 10.83 -13.59 19.63
C LYS A 176 9.47 -13.03 19.27
N LYS A 177 9.42 -11.72 19.09
CA LYS A 177 8.23 -11.00 18.65
C LYS A 177 8.18 -10.90 17.15
N ALA A 178 7.01 -11.12 16.58
CA ALA A 178 6.77 -11.01 15.16
C ALA A 178 5.45 -10.31 14.88
N LYS A 179 5.32 -9.73 13.70
CA LYS A 179 4.08 -9.12 13.23
C LYS A 179 3.46 -9.99 12.15
N ALA A 180 2.16 -10.20 12.28
CA ALA A 180 1.37 -10.89 11.29
C ALA A 180 0.10 -10.10 10.97
N PHE A 181 -0.45 -10.31 9.79
CA PHE A 181 -1.68 -9.68 9.34
C PHE A 181 -2.69 -10.73 8.91
N SER A 182 -3.96 -10.44 9.11
CA SER A 182 -5.05 -11.36 8.81
C SER A 182 -5.18 -11.55 7.30
N ALA A 183 -4.81 -12.73 6.80
CA ALA A 183 -4.93 -13.11 5.41
C ALA A 183 -4.90 -14.62 5.22
N GLU A 184 -5.53 -15.08 4.15
CA GLU A 184 -5.37 -16.40 3.56
C GLU A 184 -4.65 -16.26 2.22
N ILE A 185 -3.63 -17.10 1.98
CA ILE A 185 -2.90 -17.10 0.71
C ILE A 185 -3.63 -18.01 -0.27
N ILE A 186 -4.20 -17.41 -1.31
CA ILE A 186 -4.89 -18.14 -2.37
C ILE A 186 -4.05 -18.11 -3.64
N THR A 187 -4.04 -19.25 -4.35
CA THR A 187 -3.33 -19.41 -5.62
C THR A 187 -4.33 -19.69 -6.72
N THR A 188 -4.28 -18.91 -7.80
CA THR A 188 -5.06 -19.14 -9.02
C THR A 188 -4.15 -19.14 -10.23
N THR A 189 -4.54 -19.82 -11.30
CA THR A 189 -3.79 -19.90 -12.54
C THR A 189 -4.62 -19.39 -13.69
N GLN A 190 -3.99 -18.65 -14.60
CA GLN A 190 -4.63 -18.15 -15.83
C GLN A 190 -3.78 -18.48 -17.05
N THR A 191 -4.41 -19.09 -18.05
CA THR A 191 -3.76 -19.43 -19.33
C THR A 191 -4.11 -18.39 -20.40
N PHE A 192 -3.11 -17.92 -21.13
CA PHE A 192 -3.27 -17.03 -22.27
C PHE A 192 -3.11 -17.80 -23.59
N ASN A 193 -4.19 -17.92 -24.35
CA ASN A 193 -4.16 -18.64 -25.65
C ASN A 193 -3.54 -17.81 -26.78
N LYS A 194 -3.52 -16.48 -26.64
CA LYS A 194 -2.99 -15.53 -27.62
C LYS A 194 -2.38 -14.32 -26.92
N VAL A 195 -1.48 -13.64 -27.62
CA VAL A 195 -0.96 -12.34 -27.16
C VAL A 195 -2.01 -11.27 -27.41
N GLU A 196 -2.47 -10.61 -26.36
CA GLU A 196 -3.40 -9.48 -26.44
C GLU A 196 -2.76 -8.25 -25.83
N LYS A 197 -2.85 -7.11 -26.56
CA LYS A 197 -2.43 -5.81 -26.03
C LYS A 197 -3.36 -5.41 -24.88
N PHE A 198 -2.78 -5.03 -23.74
CA PHE A 198 -3.52 -4.63 -22.55
C PHE A 198 -4.48 -5.71 -22.03
N ALA A 199 -4.06 -6.98 -22.14
CA ALA A 199 -4.84 -8.10 -21.61
C ALA A 199 -5.25 -7.88 -20.17
N THR A 200 -6.48 -8.27 -19.83
CA THR A 200 -7.03 -8.15 -18.49
C THR A 200 -7.44 -9.50 -17.92
N ILE A 201 -7.18 -9.70 -16.64
CA ILE A 201 -7.66 -10.84 -15.85
C ILE A 201 -8.50 -10.28 -14.72
N THR A 202 -9.69 -10.82 -14.49
CA THR A 202 -10.49 -10.53 -13.31
C THR A 202 -10.47 -11.73 -12.39
N ILE A 203 -10.12 -11.52 -11.13
CA ILE A 203 -10.18 -12.52 -10.06
C ILE A 203 -11.58 -12.41 -9.46
N ASP A 204 -12.36 -13.51 -9.52
CA ASP A 204 -13.77 -13.53 -9.11
C ASP A 204 -13.98 -13.57 -7.58
N ASP A 205 -12.89 -13.50 -6.81
CA ASP A 205 -12.96 -13.40 -5.35
C ASP A 205 -13.22 -11.96 -4.88
N THR A 206 -13.86 -11.86 -3.71
CA THR A 206 -14.03 -10.62 -2.95
C THR A 206 -13.08 -10.62 -1.73
N ASP A 207 -13.01 -9.50 -1.02
CA ASP A 207 -12.19 -9.33 0.19
C ASP A 207 -10.68 -9.56 -0.05
N ILE A 208 -10.24 -9.18 -1.25
CA ILE A 208 -8.83 -9.26 -1.63
C ILE A 208 -8.09 -8.06 -1.02
N ILE A 209 -7.09 -8.35 -0.18
CA ILE A 209 -6.22 -7.35 0.44
C ILE A 209 -5.18 -6.84 -0.56
N GLY A 210 -4.60 -7.75 -1.33
CA GLY A 210 -3.56 -7.42 -2.31
C GLY A 210 -2.98 -8.65 -2.98
N ILE A 211 -2.09 -8.41 -3.96
CA ILE A 211 -1.38 -9.46 -4.66
C ILE A 211 -0.06 -9.73 -3.94
N LEU A 212 0.23 -11.00 -3.70
CA LEU A 212 1.49 -11.44 -3.12
C LEU A 212 2.57 -11.52 -4.20
N ASP A 213 2.30 -12.28 -5.25
CA ASP A 213 3.13 -12.35 -6.45
C ASP A 213 2.36 -12.87 -7.66
N VAL A 214 2.94 -12.61 -8.83
CA VAL A 214 2.50 -13.16 -10.11
C VAL A 214 3.72 -13.70 -10.84
N THR A 215 3.71 -14.99 -11.16
CA THR A 215 4.81 -15.67 -11.86
C THR A 215 4.31 -16.36 -13.11
N ASP A 216 5.16 -16.42 -14.14
CA ASP A 216 4.87 -17.21 -15.32
C ASP A 216 5.45 -18.64 -15.21
N ASP A 217 5.11 -19.50 -16.15
CA ASP A 217 5.61 -20.88 -16.27
C ASP A 217 7.13 -20.98 -16.42
N SER A 218 7.80 -19.90 -16.84
CA SER A 218 9.25 -19.78 -16.92
C SER A 218 9.87 -19.20 -15.66
N THR A 219 9.13 -19.15 -14.55
CA THR A 219 9.53 -18.59 -13.23
C THR A 219 9.85 -17.09 -13.24
N ASN A 220 9.54 -16.38 -14.31
CA ASN A 220 9.70 -14.92 -14.30
C ASN A 220 8.60 -14.25 -13.46
N ARG A 221 9.00 -13.30 -12.65
CA ARG A 221 8.09 -12.53 -11.83
C ARG A 221 7.54 -11.33 -12.58
N TRP A 222 6.23 -11.08 -12.42
CA TRP A 222 5.53 -9.90 -12.88
C TRP A 222 5.30 -8.98 -11.69
N TYR A 223 5.47 -7.67 -11.89
CA TYR A 223 5.46 -6.70 -10.80
C TYR A 223 4.28 -5.74 -10.91
N GLU A 224 3.65 -5.50 -9.79
CA GLU A 224 2.59 -4.49 -9.70
C GLU A 224 3.17 -3.09 -9.74
N VAL A 225 2.60 -2.23 -10.59
CA VAL A 225 2.96 -0.82 -10.72
C VAL A 225 1.70 0.06 -10.61
N PRO A 226 1.81 1.31 -10.14
CA PRO A 226 0.68 2.24 -10.08
C PRO A 226 0.07 2.54 -11.46
N PHE A 227 0.89 2.59 -12.49
CA PHE A 227 0.50 2.80 -13.89
C PHE A 227 1.50 2.14 -14.83
N LEU A 228 1.02 1.64 -15.98
CA LEU A 228 1.84 0.84 -16.90
C LEU A 228 3.04 1.58 -17.50
N GLY A 229 3.02 2.92 -17.54
CA GLY A 229 4.17 3.72 -17.99
C GLY A 229 5.34 3.75 -17.00
N GLN A 230 5.15 3.34 -15.75
CA GLN A 230 6.22 3.24 -14.76
C GLN A 230 7.04 1.97 -15.03
N ASP A 231 8.28 2.12 -15.44
CA ASP A 231 9.17 1.00 -15.78
C ASP A 231 10.13 0.60 -14.66
N THR A 232 10.18 1.35 -13.58
CA THR A 232 11.02 1.12 -12.41
C THR A 232 10.21 0.73 -11.20
N ILE A 233 10.71 -0.23 -10.45
CA ILE A 233 10.14 -0.71 -9.19
C ILE A 233 11.19 -0.75 -8.11
N PHE A 234 10.75 -0.76 -6.85
CA PHE A 234 11.60 -1.12 -5.74
C PHE A 234 11.73 -2.64 -5.66
N ALA A 235 12.93 -3.15 -5.92
CA ALA A 235 13.26 -4.52 -5.62
C ALA A 235 13.75 -4.62 -4.17
N GLU A 236 13.31 -5.66 -3.50
CA GLU A 236 13.62 -5.96 -2.12
C GLU A 236 14.68 -7.06 -2.08
N SER A 237 15.72 -6.84 -1.28
CA SER A 237 16.70 -7.87 -0.94
C SER A 237 16.81 -7.99 0.57
N ALA A 238 17.07 -9.20 1.08
CA ALA A 238 17.26 -9.39 2.51
C ALA A 238 18.43 -8.53 3.02
N ASN A 239 18.23 -7.84 4.13
CA ASN A 239 19.29 -7.10 4.79
C ASN A 239 20.20 -8.08 5.54
N THR A 240 21.49 -8.09 5.22
CA THR A 240 22.52 -8.93 5.86
C THR A 240 23.30 -8.20 6.95
N GLU A 241 23.01 -6.93 7.16
CA GLU A 241 23.71 -6.10 8.16
C GLU A 241 23.23 -6.39 9.60
N SER A 242 23.93 -5.84 10.57
CA SER A 242 23.64 -6.05 12.00
C SER A 242 22.29 -5.48 12.46
N ASP A 243 21.68 -4.61 11.67
CA ASP A 243 20.38 -3.98 11.93
C ASP A 243 19.20 -4.70 11.21
N LYS A 244 19.41 -5.92 10.69
CA LYS A 244 18.40 -6.71 9.98
C LYS A 244 17.09 -6.91 10.78
N GLY A 245 17.17 -6.93 12.11
CA GLY A 245 15.97 -7.04 12.95
C GLY A 245 15.09 -5.78 12.96
N LEU A 246 15.69 -4.61 12.74
CA LEU A 246 14.95 -3.33 12.62
C LEU A 246 14.56 -3.03 11.17
N VAL A 247 15.44 -3.36 10.24
CA VAL A 247 15.31 -3.10 8.80
C VAL A 247 15.54 -4.42 8.06
N PRO A 248 14.51 -5.27 7.93
CA PRO A 248 14.67 -6.62 7.39
C PRO A 248 15.01 -6.65 5.90
N THR A 249 14.63 -5.61 5.16
CA THR A 249 14.83 -5.53 3.71
C THR A 249 15.60 -4.28 3.30
N SER A 250 16.50 -4.44 2.33
CA SER A 250 17.17 -3.36 1.63
C SER A 250 16.47 -3.09 0.29
N LEU A 251 16.30 -1.83 -0.06
CA LEU A 251 15.64 -1.38 -1.29
C LEU A 251 16.65 -1.05 -2.38
N SER A 252 16.39 -1.58 -3.57
CA SER A 252 17.06 -1.17 -4.80
C SER A 252 16.06 -0.79 -5.87
N LEU A 253 16.40 0.16 -6.73
CA LEU A 253 15.56 0.54 -7.86
C LEU A 253 15.95 -0.31 -9.07
N VAL A 254 14.99 -1.09 -9.58
CA VAL A 254 15.21 -2.01 -10.71
C VAL A 254 14.19 -1.71 -11.82
N ARG A 255 14.65 -1.75 -13.05
CA ARG A 255 13.79 -1.63 -14.22
C ARG A 255 13.15 -2.98 -14.54
N THR A 256 11.82 -3.01 -14.72
CA THR A 256 11.10 -4.22 -15.07
C THR A 256 10.23 -4.06 -16.30
N PRO A 257 10.42 -4.91 -17.32
CA PRO A 257 9.52 -4.98 -18.45
C PRO A 257 8.22 -5.74 -18.14
N ARG A 258 8.24 -6.69 -17.19
CA ARG A 258 7.09 -7.50 -16.80
C ARG A 258 6.35 -6.81 -15.66
N ARG A 259 5.30 -6.07 -16.01
CA ARG A 259 4.52 -5.28 -15.07
C ARG A 259 3.04 -5.31 -15.38
N PHE A 260 2.23 -5.11 -14.35
CA PHE A 260 0.78 -5.02 -14.44
C PHE A 260 0.25 -3.97 -13.47
N VAL A 261 -0.97 -3.50 -13.74
CA VAL A 261 -1.73 -2.62 -12.85
C VAL A 261 -2.92 -3.40 -12.31
N SER A 262 -3.19 -3.28 -11.03
CA SER A 262 -4.36 -3.87 -10.40
C SER A 262 -5.39 -2.81 -10.03
N ARG A 263 -6.67 -3.11 -10.27
CA ARG A 263 -7.79 -2.22 -9.95
C ARG A 263 -8.95 -3.01 -9.39
N PHE A 264 -9.53 -2.51 -8.31
CA PHE A 264 -10.79 -3.03 -7.79
C PHE A 264 -11.97 -2.46 -8.57
N ASN A 265 -12.96 -3.30 -8.84
CA ASN A 265 -14.25 -2.86 -9.33
C ASN A 265 -15.23 -2.62 -8.17
N SER A 266 -16.41 -2.08 -8.47
CA SER A 266 -17.45 -1.82 -7.46
C SER A 266 -18.06 -3.07 -6.83
N SER A 267 -17.80 -4.25 -7.38
CA SER A 267 -18.20 -5.54 -6.82
C SER A 267 -17.15 -6.13 -5.89
N GLY A 268 -16.03 -5.43 -5.64
CA GLY A 268 -14.94 -5.89 -4.79
C GLY A 268 -13.97 -6.86 -5.46
N GLN A 269 -14.16 -7.17 -6.75
CA GLN A 269 -13.28 -8.03 -7.52
C GLN A 269 -12.04 -7.27 -7.99
N LEU A 270 -10.91 -7.98 -8.10
CA LEU A 270 -9.64 -7.41 -8.54
C LEU A 270 -9.37 -7.73 -10.01
N THR A 271 -9.17 -6.69 -10.82
CA THR A 271 -8.79 -6.81 -12.22
C THR A 271 -7.33 -6.42 -12.39
N LEU A 272 -6.55 -7.30 -13.01
CA LEU A 272 -5.16 -7.08 -13.41
C LEU A 272 -5.12 -6.71 -14.89
N GLN A 273 -4.42 -5.64 -15.24
CA GLN A 273 -4.19 -5.22 -16.60
C GLN A 273 -2.69 -5.27 -16.91
N PHE A 274 -2.32 -6.01 -17.95
CA PHE A 274 -0.94 -6.16 -18.42
C PHE A 274 -0.57 -5.11 -19.47
N GLY A 275 0.69 -5.12 -19.90
CA GLY A 275 1.19 -4.15 -20.86
C GLY A 275 0.74 -4.38 -22.29
N SER A 276 1.20 -3.51 -23.20
CA SER A 276 0.89 -3.57 -24.63
C SER A 276 1.69 -4.63 -25.39
N GLY A 277 2.72 -5.19 -24.76
CA GLY A 277 3.67 -6.07 -25.43
C GLY A 277 4.73 -5.30 -26.22
N ILE A 278 5.46 -6.01 -27.06
CA ILE A 278 6.38 -5.42 -28.01
C ILE A 278 5.53 -4.86 -29.14
N THR A 279 5.65 -3.57 -29.42
CA THR A 279 5.07 -2.99 -30.62
C THR A 279 5.85 -3.53 -31.81
N GLY A 280 5.25 -4.50 -32.51
CA GLY A 280 5.83 -5.08 -33.71
C GLY A 280 5.48 -4.25 -34.92
N ASP A 281 6.40 -4.24 -35.87
CA ASP A 281 6.23 -4.01 -37.29
C ASP A 281 5.68 -2.69 -37.84
N ASP A 282 5.43 -1.68 -37.02
CA ASP A 282 5.04 -0.38 -37.54
C ASP A 282 6.25 0.56 -37.60
N ASP A 283 6.66 0.92 -38.81
CA ASP A 283 7.75 1.88 -39.11
C ASP A 283 7.54 3.26 -38.43
N SER A 284 6.36 3.51 -37.89
CA SER A 284 6.02 4.75 -37.19
C SER A 284 6.67 4.87 -35.80
N ASP A 285 7.16 3.78 -35.20
CA ASP A 285 7.67 3.72 -33.83
C ASP A 285 9.22 3.69 -33.74
N ILE A 286 9.93 4.06 -34.81
CA ILE A 286 11.40 4.15 -34.85
C ILE A 286 11.94 5.36 -34.06
N THR A 287 11.09 6.12 -33.38
CA THR A 287 11.56 7.23 -32.55
C THR A 287 12.23 6.67 -31.30
N PRO A 288 13.57 6.79 -31.15
CA PRO A 288 14.25 6.26 -29.99
C PRO A 288 13.73 6.95 -28.73
N ASN A 289 13.28 6.16 -27.76
CA ASN A 289 12.87 6.71 -26.47
C ASN A 289 14.10 7.38 -25.81
N PRO A 290 14.06 8.68 -25.51
CA PRO A 290 15.19 9.40 -24.91
C PRO A 290 15.70 8.75 -23.62
N THR A 291 14.84 8.05 -22.87
CA THR A 291 15.19 7.32 -21.65
C THR A 291 16.04 6.08 -21.95
N ASN A 292 15.89 5.46 -23.13
CA ASN A 292 16.68 4.30 -23.56
C ASN A 292 17.99 4.72 -24.22
N VAL A 293 18.04 5.93 -24.76
CA VAL A 293 19.23 6.53 -25.40
C VAL A 293 19.98 7.41 -24.42
N GLY A 294 19.36 7.75 -23.30
CA GLY A 294 19.93 8.61 -22.28
C GLY A 294 21.26 8.05 -21.79
N MET A 295 22.29 8.71 -22.23
CA MET A 295 23.64 8.48 -21.74
C MET A 295 23.66 8.48 -20.23
N GLY A 296 24.30 7.49 -19.61
CA GLY A 296 24.49 7.36 -18.19
C GLY A 296 25.32 8.48 -17.56
N THR A 297 24.93 9.71 -17.79
CA THR A 297 25.54 10.93 -17.21
C THR A 297 24.82 11.46 -15.99
N ALA A 298 23.82 10.74 -15.47
CA ALA A 298 23.24 11.07 -14.18
C ALA A 298 24.27 10.75 -13.07
N GLN A 299 25.10 11.71 -12.75
CA GLN A 299 25.94 11.67 -11.56
C GLN A 299 25.03 11.48 -10.33
N GLY A 300 25.20 10.37 -9.62
CA GLY A 300 24.53 10.10 -8.36
C GLY A 300 23.40 9.07 -8.40
N VAL A 301 23.02 8.54 -9.54
CA VAL A 301 22.19 7.33 -9.59
C VAL A 301 23.12 6.14 -9.51
N SER A 302 23.00 5.35 -8.45
CA SER A 302 23.58 4.02 -8.35
C SER A 302 23.43 3.33 -9.71
N LYS A 303 24.51 2.81 -10.27
CA LYS A 303 24.53 2.16 -11.56
C LYS A 303 23.31 1.26 -11.71
N ILE A 304 22.29 1.75 -12.38
CA ILE A 304 21.38 0.86 -13.07
C ILE A 304 22.28 0.30 -14.16
N ASP A 305 22.62 -0.97 -14.04
CA ASP A 305 23.42 -1.68 -15.04
C ASP A 305 22.49 -1.87 -16.25
N ILE A 306 22.26 -0.77 -16.96
CA ILE A 306 21.58 -0.77 -18.24
C ILE A 306 22.67 -1.24 -19.21
N ALA A 307 22.73 -2.55 -19.40
CA ALA A 307 23.40 -3.07 -20.55
C ALA A 307 22.82 -2.38 -21.78
N TYR A 308 23.59 -1.52 -22.39
CA TYR A 308 23.20 -0.80 -23.58
C TYR A 308 23.09 -1.81 -24.72
N ASP A 309 21.85 -2.24 -24.97
CA ASP A 309 21.54 -3.10 -26.10
C ASP A 309 21.03 -2.23 -27.25
N PRO A 310 21.80 -2.10 -28.35
CA PRO A 310 21.40 -1.33 -29.51
C PRO A 310 20.10 -1.82 -30.15
N THR A 311 19.73 -3.08 -29.95
CA THR A 311 18.45 -3.63 -30.44
C THR A 311 17.25 -3.08 -29.71
N ASN A 312 17.42 -2.52 -28.51
CA ASN A 312 16.35 -1.82 -27.76
C ASN A 312 15.88 -0.52 -28.43
N PHE A 313 16.58 -0.02 -29.45
CA PHE A 313 16.08 1.08 -30.27
C PHE A 313 14.84 0.72 -31.08
N LEU A 314 14.70 -0.54 -31.44
CA LEU A 314 13.64 -1.05 -32.31
C LEU A 314 12.42 -1.54 -31.52
N PHE A 315 12.53 -1.74 -30.21
CA PHE A 315 11.49 -2.32 -29.38
C PHE A 315 11.10 -1.36 -28.23
N THR A 316 10.09 -0.55 -28.46
CA THR A 316 9.56 0.31 -27.40
C THR A 316 8.61 -0.50 -26.49
N GLN A 317 9.09 -0.86 -25.31
CA GLN A 317 8.26 -1.46 -24.26
C GLN A 317 7.64 -0.38 -23.36
N ALA A 318 7.08 0.67 -23.96
CA ALA A 318 6.62 1.85 -23.24
C ALA A 318 5.65 1.51 -22.10
N TYR A 319 4.79 0.51 -22.32
CA TYR A 319 3.76 0.10 -21.36
C TYR A 319 3.97 -1.31 -20.78
N GLY A 320 5.16 -1.88 -20.94
CA GLY A 320 5.47 -3.22 -20.46
C GLY A 320 5.05 -4.34 -21.39
N LEU A 321 5.48 -5.56 -21.06
CA LEU A 321 5.18 -6.75 -21.84
C LEU A 321 3.73 -7.19 -21.68
N ALA A 322 3.20 -7.84 -22.73
CA ALA A 322 1.97 -8.63 -22.63
C ALA A 322 2.34 -10.10 -22.32
N PRO A 323 1.46 -10.86 -21.65
CA PRO A 323 1.66 -12.31 -21.50
C PRO A 323 1.75 -13.01 -22.86
N SER A 324 2.67 -13.95 -23.00
CA SER A 324 2.90 -14.68 -24.23
C SER A 324 1.77 -15.69 -24.52
N ALA A 325 1.56 -16.02 -25.80
CA ALA A 325 0.64 -17.07 -26.15
C ALA A 325 1.11 -18.42 -25.58
N GLY A 326 0.21 -19.18 -24.98
CA GLY A 326 0.51 -20.44 -24.33
C GLY A 326 1.06 -20.31 -22.90
N SER A 327 1.37 -19.11 -22.41
CA SER A 327 1.88 -18.92 -21.05
C SER A 327 0.79 -19.14 -20.01
N ILE A 328 1.19 -19.71 -18.86
CA ILE A 328 0.35 -19.87 -17.68
C ILE A 328 0.88 -18.93 -16.62
N LEU A 329 0.06 -17.96 -16.18
CA LEU A 329 0.36 -17.13 -15.04
C LEU A 329 -0.19 -17.76 -13.78
N THR A 330 0.65 -17.91 -12.78
CA THR A 330 0.28 -18.27 -11.41
C THR A 330 0.20 -16.99 -10.59
N ILE A 331 -0.98 -16.71 -10.06
CA ILE A 331 -1.28 -15.50 -9.27
C ILE A 331 -1.52 -15.94 -7.84
N ARG A 332 -0.69 -15.47 -6.91
CA ARG A 332 -0.93 -15.64 -5.48
C ARG A 332 -1.39 -14.31 -4.91
N TYR A 333 -2.48 -14.34 -4.18
CA TYR A 333 -3.07 -13.17 -3.58
C TYR A 333 -3.53 -13.45 -2.15
N LEU A 334 -3.72 -12.37 -1.41
CA LEU A 334 -4.10 -12.35 -0.01
C LEU A 334 -5.58 -12.01 0.07
N LYS A 335 -6.36 -12.90 0.69
CA LYS A 335 -7.78 -12.75 0.92
C LYS A 335 -8.07 -12.73 2.42
N GLY A 336 -8.98 -11.87 2.87
CA GLY A 336 -9.36 -11.78 4.27
C GLY A 336 -9.54 -10.35 4.75
N GLY A 337 -9.23 -10.09 6.02
CA GLY A 337 -9.45 -8.78 6.63
C GLY A 337 -10.90 -8.62 7.13
N GLY A 338 -11.36 -7.38 7.21
CA GLY A 338 -12.65 -7.03 7.76
C GLY A 338 -12.64 -6.94 9.29
N VAL A 339 -13.75 -6.46 9.86
CA VAL A 339 -13.90 -6.29 11.31
C VAL A 339 -13.84 -7.63 12.05
N SER A 340 -14.32 -8.70 11.40
CA SER A 340 -14.31 -10.06 11.98
C SER A 340 -12.92 -10.66 12.18
N ALA A 341 -11.90 -10.07 11.56
CA ALA A 341 -10.50 -10.50 11.71
C ALA A 341 -9.79 -9.89 12.92
N ASN A 342 -10.46 -9.07 13.72
CA ASN A 342 -9.93 -8.54 14.97
C ASN A 342 -10.14 -9.56 16.09
N GLU A 343 -9.20 -10.51 16.19
CA GLU A 343 -9.23 -11.58 17.18
C GLU A 343 -8.78 -11.10 18.57
N GLU A 344 -9.26 -11.78 19.61
CA GLU A 344 -8.92 -11.46 20.99
C GLU A 344 -7.47 -11.87 21.33
N SER A 345 -6.98 -11.41 22.49
CA SER A 345 -5.68 -11.85 23.02
C SER A 345 -5.69 -13.33 23.36
N ASN A 346 -4.54 -14.00 23.19
CA ASN A 346 -4.33 -15.44 23.44
C ASN A 346 -5.29 -16.34 22.64
N SER A 347 -5.68 -15.92 21.46
CA SER A 347 -6.55 -16.68 20.55
C SER A 347 -5.79 -17.28 19.36
N VAL A 348 -4.69 -16.64 18.95
CA VAL A 348 -3.87 -17.08 17.81
C VAL A 348 -2.72 -17.93 18.32
N ASP A 349 -2.91 -19.24 18.33
CA ASP A 349 -2.06 -20.20 19.04
C ASP A 349 -1.60 -21.38 18.17
N THR A 350 -2.06 -21.49 16.93
CA THR A 350 -1.80 -22.66 16.08
C THR A 350 -1.04 -22.26 14.82
N ILE A 351 0.07 -22.95 14.51
CA ILE A 351 0.78 -22.81 13.24
C ILE A 351 0.12 -23.76 12.23
N SER A 352 -0.49 -23.20 11.20
CA SER A 352 -1.17 -23.95 10.15
C SER A 352 -0.23 -24.38 9.03
N THR A 353 0.62 -23.47 8.56
CA THR A 353 1.59 -23.75 7.51
C THR A 353 2.91 -23.09 7.89
N LEU A 354 3.94 -23.90 8.08
CA LEU A 354 5.29 -23.44 8.37
C LEU A 354 6.10 -23.34 7.08
N VAL A 355 6.66 -22.17 6.83
CA VAL A 355 7.67 -21.94 5.77
C VAL A 355 9.01 -21.79 6.48
N THR A 356 9.93 -22.70 6.20
CA THR A 356 11.27 -22.74 6.83
C THR A 356 12.27 -23.35 5.84
N ASP A 357 13.55 -23.22 6.15
CA ASP A 357 14.65 -23.93 5.46
C ASP A 357 14.70 -25.44 5.73
N GLY A 358 13.77 -25.97 6.55
CA GLY A 358 13.64 -27.39 6.88
C GLY A 358 14.37 -27.82 8.16
N SER A 359 14.97 -26.89 8.89
CA SER A 359 15.69 -27.17 10.15
C SER A 359 14.80 -27.19 11.39
N ILE A 360 13.58 -26.67 11.30
CA ILE A 360 12.59 -26.58 12.39
C ILE A 360 11.31 -27.29 11.98
N SER A 361 10.69 -27.98 12.93
CA SER A 361 9.35 -28.54 12.75
C SER A 361 8.28 -27.73 13.50
N ILE A 362 7.02 -27.90 13.11
CA ILE A 362 5.88 -27.24 13.80
C ILE A 362 5.85 -27.60 15.27
N GLY A 363 6.25 -28.86 15.61
CA GLY A 363 6.24 -29.33 16.98
C GLY A 363 7.26 -28.69 17.92
N ASP A 364 8.29 -28.03 17.35
CA ASP A 364 9.33 -27.33 18.12
C ASP A 364 8.93 -25.89 18.42
N LEU A 365 7.86 -25.40 17.77
CA LEU A 365 7.39 -24.02 17.84
C LEU A 365 6.08 -23.90 18.61
N ALA A 366 5.96 -22.84 19.38
CA ALA A 366 4.69 -22.36 19.93
C ALA A 366 4.48 -20.91 19.54
N VAL A 367 3.23 -20.54 19.34
CA VAL A 367 2.84 -19.15 18.99
C VAL A 367 1.72 -18.70 19.91
N ASP A 368 1.75 -17.44 20.29
CA ASP A 368 0.69 -16.79 21.06
C ASP A 368 0.60 -15.30 20.71
N ASN A 369 -0.59 -14.73 20.84
CA ASN A 369 -0.80 -13.29 20.70
C ASN A 369 -1.16 -12.64 22.05
N PRO A 370 -0.21 -12.07 22.77
CA PRO A 370 -0.47 -11.48 24.09
C PRO A 370 -1.39 -10.24 24.05
N LYS A 371 -1.56 -9.64 22.86
CA LYS A 371 -2.44 -8.51 22.62
C LYS A 371 -3.48 -8.87 21.56
N PRO A 372 -4.69 -8.26 21.63
CA PRO A 372 -5.70 -8.49 20.60
C PRO A 372 -5.22 -7.98 19.22
N ALA A 373 -5.65 -8.65 18.19
CA ALA A 373 -5.49 -8.20 16.82
C ALA A 373 -6.35 -6.95 16.58
N SER A 374 -5.86 -6.00 15.78
CA SER A 374 -6.53 -4.72 15.56
C SER A 374 -6.29 -4.17 14.16
N GLY A 375 -7.13 -3.24 13.73
CA GLY A 375 -6.99 -2.57 12.43
C GLY A 375 -7.78 -3.23 11.30
N GLY A 376 -8.40 -4.39 11.53
CA GLY A 376 -9.32 -5.00 10.59
C GLY A 376 -10.55 -4.13 10.41
N LYS A 377 -10.85 -3.79 9.16
CA LYS A 377 -11.95 -2.92 8.77
C LYS A 377 -12.51 -3.40 7.43
N ASP A 378 -13.82 -3.30 7.28
CA ASP A 378 -14.47 -3.45 6.00
C ASP A 378 -14.04 -2.34 5.04
N GLY A 379 -14.34 -2.48 3.77
CA GLY A 379 -13.92 -1.54 2.73
C GLY A 379 -14.33 -0.09 2.98
N ASP A 380 -13.82 0.79 2.15
CA ASP A 380 -14.13 2.22 2.23
C ASP A 380 -15.63 2.46 2.01
N THR A 381 -16.24 3.21 2.91
CA THR A 381 -17.59 3.74 2.71
C THR A 381 -17.59 4.78 1.58
N THR A 382 -18.75 5.04 1.00
CA THR A 382 -18.92 6.05 -0.07
C THR A 382 -18.33 7.41 0.31
N GLU A 383 -18.52 7.83 1.55
CA GLU A 383 -17.99 9.13 2.01
C GLU A 383 -16.47 9.09 2.24
N GLU A 384 -15.95 8.02 2.82
CA GLU A 384 -14.50 7.83 2.94
C GLU A 384 -13.82 7.80 1.58
N LEU A 385 -14.44 7.13 0.60
CA LEU A 385 -13.94 7.09 -0.78
C LEU A 385 -13.83 8.51 -1.38
N ARG A 386 -14.85 9.36 -1.18
CA ARG A 386 -14.84 10.77 -1.62
C ARG A 386 -13.72 11.55 -0.95
N GLN A 387 -13.63 11.49 0.38
CA GLN A 387 -12.64 12.26 1.14
C GLN A 387 -11.22 11.80 0.85
N ASN A 388 -10.98 10.49 0.77
CA ASN A 388 -9.67 9.93 0.46
C ASN A 388 -9.25 10.25 -0.97
N SER A 389 -10.17 10.26 -1.94
CA SER A 389 -9.90 10.65 -3.32
C SER A 389 -9.49 12.12 -3.43
N LEU A 390 -10.19 13.02 -2.74
CA LEU A 390 -9.83 14.45 -2.69
C LEU A 390 -8.46 14.66 -2.04
N ARG A 391 -8.16 13.91 -0.96
CA ARG A 391 -6.84 13.96 -0.32
C ARG A 391 -5.74 13.50 -1.27
N SER A 392 -5.93 12.38 -1.95
CA SER A 392 -4.96 11.83 -2.89
C SER A 392 -4.67 12.79 -4.04
N PHE A 393 -5.70 13.44 -4.59
CA PHE A 393 -5.55 14.46 -5.62
C PHE A 393 -4.72 15.66 -5.13
N ASN A 394 -4.97 16.13 -3.91
CA ASN A 394 -4.23 17.27 -3.36
C ASN A 394 -2.76 16.93 -3.05
N GLU A 395 -2.45 15.69 -2.69
CA GLU A 395 -1.09 15.23 -2.41
C GLU A 395 -0.22 15.11 -3.67
N GLN A 396 -0.79 14.92 -4.84
CA GLN A 396 -0.16 14.85 -6.17
C GLN A 396 1.09 13.94 -6.30
N GLY A 397 1.36 13.08 -5.31
CA GLY A 397 2.49 12.13 -5.35
C GLY A 397 3.88 12.76 -5.44
N ARG A 398 4.06 14.02 -5.07
CA ARG A 398 5.36 14.73 -5.08
C ARG A 398 5.60 15.48 -3.79
N THR A 399 6.86 15.69 -3.45
CA THR A 399 7.28 16.52 -2.33
C THR A 399 7.68 17.91 -2.83
N VAL A 400 7.01 18.95 -2.35
CA VAL A 400 7.27 20.35 -2.73
C VAL A 400 7.62 21.18 -1.50
N SER A 401 6.91 20.96 -0.39
CA SER A 401 7.15 21.67 0.86
C SER A 401 7.99 20.82 1.83
N LEU A 402 8.67 21.46 2.77
CA LEU A 402 9.43 20.77 3.83
C LEU A 402 8.54 19.79 4.62
N ARG A 403 7.26 20.14 4.79
CA ARG A 403 6.29 19.28 5.47
C ARG A 403 6.00 18.01 4.68
N ASP A 404 5.98 18.07 3.35
CA ASP A 404 5.71 16.91 2.50
C ASP A 404 6.83 15.86 2.65
N TYR A 405 8.10 16.31 2.76
CA TYR A 405 9.23 15.43 3.02
C TYR A 405 9.09 14.69 4.34
N ALA A 406 8.68 15.40 5.40
CA ALA A 406 8.46 14.77 6.71
C ALA A 406 7.28 13.77 6.66
N ILE A 407 6.17 14.13 6.02
CA ILE A 407 5.01 13.25 5.88
C ILE A 407 5.37 12.00 5.05
N ARG A 408 6.06 12.16 3.93
CA ARG A 408 6.50 11.03 3.11
C ARG A 408 7.47 10.12 3.85
N ALA A 409 8.40 10.67 4.61
CA ALA A 409 9.28 9.86 5.44
C ALA A 409 8.50 8.99 6.45
N LEU A 410 7.49 9.58 7.12
CA LEU A 410 6.64 8.86 8.06
C LEU A 410 5.68 7.86 7.38
N SER A 411 5.40 8.03 6.10
CA SER A 411 4.52 7.13 5.32
C SER A 411 5.26 5.97 4.64
N MET A 412 6.58 5.85 4.87
CA MET A 412 7.35 4.71 4.37
C MET A 412 6.79 3.40 4.94
N PRO A 413 6.55 2.37 4.09
CA PRO A 413 6.07 1.08 4.56
C PRO A 413 6.98 0.46 5.62
N ALA A 414 6.40 -0.07 6.71
CA ALA A 414 7.13 -0.59 7.85
C ALA A 414 8.13 -1.73 7.50
N ARG A 415 7.87 -2.48 6.41
CA ARG A 415 8.78 -3.50 5.90
C ARG A 415 10.16 -2.96 5.48
N PHE A 416 10.26 -1.67 5.17
CA PHE A 416 11.52 -0.99 4.83
C PHE A 416 12.16 -0.29 6.03
N GLY A 417 11.59 -0.49 7.20
CA GLY A 417 11.96 0.13 8.46
C GLY A 417 10.99 1.24 8.87
N SER A 418 10.88 1.48 10.16
CA SER A 418 9.95 2.45 10.72
C SER A 418 10.64 3.71 11.19
N ILE A 419 10.10 4.87 10.80
CA ILE A 419 10.54 6.18 11.26
C ILE A 419 9.51 6.70 12.27
N ALA A 420 9.95 6.90 13.51
CA ALA A 420 9.09 7.39 14.58
C ALA A 420 8.87 8.90 14.53
N LYS A 421 9.91 9.66 14.17
CA LYS A 421 9.87 11.11 14.03
C LYS A 421 10.68 11.54 12.83
N ALA A 422 10.14 12.51 12.08
CA ALA A 422 10.82 13.13 10.96
C ALA A 422 10.61 14.65 11.01
N TYR A 423 11.67 15.40 10.75
CA TYR A 423 11.65 16.85 10.67
C TYR A 423 12.53 17.33 9.54
N ALA A 424 12.00 18.13 8.64
CA ALA A 424 12.73 18.65 7.49
C ALA A 424 13.00 20.15 7.65
N ILE A 425 14.24 20.54 7.39
CA ILE A 425 14.66 21.94 7.32
C ILE A 425 15.46 22.18 6.05
N GLN A 426 15.55 23.40 5.62
CA GLN A 426 16.49 23.79 4.57
C GLN A 426 17.93 23.55 5.03
N ASP A 427 18.76 22.95 4.18
CA ASP A 427 20.14 22.63 4.56
C ASP A 427 20.97 23.90 4.74
N GLN A 428 21.83 23.88 5.74
CA GLN A 428 22.75 24.97 6.04
C GLN A 428 24.15 24.55 5.63
N LEU A 429 24.80 25.34 4.82
CA LEU A 429 26.22 25.17 4.49
C LEU A 429 27.03 25.49 5.73
N SER A 430 27.53 24.49 6.45
CA SER A 430 28.50 24.72 7.52
C SER A 430 29.89 24.94 6.91
N ASN A 431 30.40 26.16 6.95
CA ASN A 431 31.82 26.41 6.72
C ASN A 431 32.62 25.85 7.88
N THR A 432 33.24 24.70 7.68
CA THR A 432 34.07 24.00 8.68
C THR A 432 35.42 24.69 8.93
N GLU A 433 35.74 25.79 8.26
CA GLU A 433 37.06 26.39 8.27
C GLU A 433 37.24 27.67 9.11
N SER A 434 36.23 28.18 9.77
CA SER A 434 36.41 29.35 10.63
C SER A 434 35.61 29.25 11.93
N ASN A 435 36.32 29.40 13.05
CA ASN A 435 35.80 29.54 14.42
C ASN A 435 34.98 30.84 14.63
N VAL A 436 34.22 31.26 13.67
CA VAL A 436 33.36 32.44 13.75
C VAL A 436 31.94 32.00 13.47
N ASP A 437 31.00 32.27 14.38
CA ASP A 437 29.57 32.13 14.24
C ASP A 437 29.06 33.02 13.09
N THR A 438 29.45 32.74 11.86
CA THR A 438 28.89 33.41 10.68
C THR A 438 27.63 32.70 10.26
N ILE A 439 26.60 33.47 10.12
CA ILE A 439 25.33 33.07 9.51
C ILE A 439 25.66 32.39 8.18
N VAL A 440 25.39 31.10 8.12
CA VAL A 440 25.66 30.26 6.96
C VAL A 440 24.56 30.44 5.97
N ASP A 441 24.91 30.74 4.72
CA ASP A 441 23.92 30.82 3.64
C ASP A 441 23.17 29.49 3.51
N ASN A 442 21.86 29.56 3.55
CA ASN A 442 21.00 28.41 3.30
C ASN A 442 21.17 27.93 1.86
N ASN A 443 21.40 26.65 1.65
CA ASN A 443 21.35 26.07 0.32
C ASN A 443 19.86 25.87 -0.10
N PRO A 444 19.34 26.65 -1.04
CA PRO A 444 17.92 26.58 -1.39
C PRO A 444 17.52 25.25 -2.07
N LEU A 445 18.50 24.51 -2.59
CA LEU A 445 18.27 23.26 -3.32
C LEU A 445 18.55 22.01 -2.47
N ALA A 446 18.96 22.18 -1.22
CA ALA A 446 19.24 21.05 -0.33
C ALA A 446 18.36 21.11 0.92
N ILE A 447 17.86 19.94 1.30
CA ILE A 447 16.99 19.72 2.46
C ILE A 447 17.69 18.77 3.40
N SER A 448 17.79 19.15 4.68
CA SER A 448 18.19 18.27 5.76
C SER A 448 16.97 17.64 6.40
N LEU A 449 16.83 16.33 6.24
CA LEU A 449 15.76 15.53 6.84
C LEU A 449 16.32 14.84 8.10
N TYR A 450 15.89 15.29 9.26
CA TYR A 450 16.26 14.70 10.54
C TYR A 450 15.27 13.58 10.88
N THR A 451 15.79 12.38 11.18
CA THR A 451 15.00 11.20 11.46
C THR A 451 15.39 10.58 12.80
N LEU A 452 14.40 9.99 13.47
CA LEU A 452 14.55 9.11 14.62
C LEU A 452 13.73 7.86 14.38
N SER A 453 14.29 6.73 14.70
CA SER A 453 13.59 5.45 14.77
C SER A 453 13.21 5.13 16.23
N GLN A 454 12.50 4.04 16.40
CA GLN A 454 12.08 3.53 17.69
C GLN A 454 12.68 2.15 17.87
N ASP A 455 13.25 1.90 19.05
CA ASP A 455 13.75 0.58 19.40
C ASP A 455 12.56 -0.36 19.77
N ILE A 456 12.86 -1.63 19.99
CA ILE A 456 11.88 -2.65 20.37
C ILE A 456 11.13 -2.31 21.68
N ASN A 457 11.74 -1.49 22.54
CA ASN A 457 11.16 -1.04 23.81
C ASN A 457 10.32 0.24 23.66
N GLY A 458 10.15 0.74 22.43
CA GLY A 458 9.42 1.97 22.16
C GLY A 458 10.20 3.25 22.46
N LYS A 459 11.51 3.18 22.72
CA LYS A 459 12.36 4.36 22.97
C LYS A 459 12.88 4.91 21.65
N LEU A 460 12.98 6.23 21.56
CA LEU A 460 13.55 6.91 20.40
C LEU A 460 15.07 6.67 20.31
N THR A 461 15.54 6.26 19.16
CA THR A 461 16.95 6.04 18.84
C THR A 461 17.32 6.71 17.52
N THR A 462 18.63 6.81 17.26
CA THR A 462 19.14 7.23 15.95
C THR A 462 18.79 6.20 14.88
N SER A 463 18.53 6.67 13.67
CA SER A 463 18.19 5.80 12.54
C SER A 463 19.42 5.04 12.04
N SER A 464 19.28 3.75 11.76
CA SER A 464 20.36 2.93 11.21
C SER A 464 20.75 3.35 9.79
N THR A 465 21.93 2.95 9.34
CA THR A 465 22.42 3.26 7.99
C THR A 465 21.52 2.63 6.92
N SER A 466 21.09 1.39 7.12
CA SER A 466 20.19 0.69 6.20
C SER A 466 18.84 1.39 6.10
N LEU A 467 18.27 1.84 7.23
CA LEU A 467 17.04 2.61 7.25
C LEU A 467 17.17 3.93 6.47
N LYS A 468 18.27 4.65 6.64
CA LYS A 468 18.54 5.90 5.90
C LYS A 468 18.67 5.66 4.40
N ASN A 469 19.34 4.57 4.00
CA ASN A 469 19.48 4.18 2.60
C ASN A 469 18.11 3.82 1.99
N ASN A 470 17.29 3.03 2.69
CA ASN A 470 15.94 2.71 2.27
C ASN A 470 15.07 3.96 2.15
N LEU A 471 15.14 4.87 3.14
CA LEU A 471 14.41 6.13 3.09
C LEU A 471 14.85 7.00 1.91
N LYS A 472 16.15 7.10 1.64
CA LYS A 472 16.67 7.84 0.49
C LYS A 472 16.14 7.27 -0.82
N GLN A 473 16.14 5.94 -0.95
CA GLN A 473 15.62 5.24 -2.12
C GLN A 473 14.11 5.45 -2.25
N TYR A 474 13.36 5.31 -1.15
CA TYR A 474 11.93 5.53 -1.14
C TYR A 474 11.55 6.96 -1.55
N LEU A 475 12.23 7.96 -1.00
CA LEU A 475 11.99 9.36 -1.32
C LEU A 475 12.33 9.71 -2.77
N SER A 476 13.26 8.98 -3.42
CA SER A 476 13.71 9.28 -4.80
C SER A 476 12.58 9.32 -5.83
N GLN A 477 11.47 8.64 -5.57
CA GLN A 477 10.27 8.68 -6.44
C GLN A 477 9.44 9.96 -6.29
N TYR A 478 9.61 10.68 -5.18
CA TYR A 478 8.74 11.81 -4.82
C TYR A 478 9.45 13.15 -4.88
N ILE A 479 10.79 13.17 -4.85
CA ILE A 479 11.59 14.39 -4.87
C ILE A 479 11.59 15.04 -6.25
N MET A 480 11.67 16.36 -6.28
CA MET A 480 11.87 17.10 -7.51
C MET A 480 13.32 16.93 -8.00
N ILE A 481 13.53 17.00 -9.32
CA ILE A 481 14.85 16.76 -9.95
C ILE A 481 15.93 17.70 -9.39
N THR A 482 15.54 18.88 -8.94
CA THR A 482 16.46 19.92 -8.42
C THR A 482 16.79 19.77 -6.95
N ASP A 483 16.02 18.94 -6.21
CA ASP A 483 16.15 18.88 -4.76
C ASP A 483 17.16 17.81 -4.35
N ALA A 484 18.04 18.17 -3.41
CA ALA A 484 18.95 17.23 -2.75
C ALA A 484 18.47 16.99 -1.31
N VAL A 485 18.30 15.73 -0.93
CA VAL A 485 17.87 15.35 0.43
C VAL A 485 19.03 14.71 1.18
N ASN A 486 19.44 15.35 2.28
CA ASN A 486 20.44 14.86 3.22
C ASN A 486 19.73 14.31 4.45
N ILE A 487 19.79 12.99 4.66
CA ILE A 487 19.17 12.33 5.81
C ILE A 487 20.18 12.35 6.97
N LYS A 488 19.79 13.00 8.06
CA LYS A 488 20.62 13.19 9.26
C LYS A 488 19.93 12.61 10.48
N ASP A 489 20.71 12.25 11.50
CA ASP A 489 20.18 11.83 12.78
C ASP A 489 19.74 13.06 13.58
N ALA A 490 18.56 12.98 14.20
CA ALA A 490 18.14 13.96 15.17
C ALA A 490 18.79 13.66 16.53
N PHE A 491 19.03 14.72 17.30
CA PHE A 491 19.59 14.61 18.63
C PHE A 491 18.52 14.27 19.66
N VAL A 492 18.75 13.23 20.46
CA VAL A 492 17.84 12.80 21.52
C VAL A 492 18.32 13.34 22.86
N VAL A 493 17.50 14.19 23.50
CA VAL A 493 17.74 14.68 24.84
C VAL A 493 16.79 13.98 25.81
N ASN A 494 17.34 13.23 26.74
CA ASN A 494 16.59 12.60 27.80
C ASN A 494 16.51 13.55 29.01
N ILE A 495 15.32 13.98 29.38
CA ILE A 495 15.09 14.85 30.54
C ILE A 495 14.47 14.01 31.66
N GLY A 496 15.15 13.91 32.78
CA GLY A 496 14.60 13.34 34.02
C GLY A 496 14.00 14.45 34.86
N VAL A 497 12.77 14.26 35.32
CA VAL A 497 12.12 15.17 36.29
C VAL A 497 11.96 14.44 37.62
N GLN A 498 12.62 14.95 38.64
CA GLN A 498 12.42 14.49 40.03
C GLN A 498 11.57 15.49 40.74
N PHE A 499 10.48 15.05 41.35
CA PHE A 499 9.57 15.92 42.12
C PHE A 499 9.24 15.26 43.45
N GLU A 500 9.05 16.09 44.46
CA GLU A 500 8.64 15.70 45.79
C GLU A 500 7.26 16.30 46.06
N ILE A 501 6.33 15.47 46.49
CA ILE A 501 4.98 15.93 46.85
C ILE A 501 4.89 15.99 48.39
N LEU A 502 4.79 17.19 48.92
CA LEU A 502 4.51 17.41 50.34
C LEU A 502 3.01 17.57 50.51
N PRO A 503 2.30 16.58 51.10
CA PRO A 503 0.88 16.70 51.33
C PRO A 503 0.64 17.74 52.43
N LEU A 504 -0.13 18.76 52.14
CA LEU A 504 -0.40 19.91 53.03
C LEU A 504 -1.37 19.59 54.16
N SER A 505 -1.55 18.38 54.59
CA SER A 505 -2.44 17.87 55.63
C SER A 505 -3.68 17.15 55.11
N LEU A 506 -3.86 15.92 55.61
CA LEU A 506 -5.06 15.09 55.38
C LEU A 506 -6.35 15.59 56.07
N ILE A 507 -6.30 16.74 56.72
CA ILE A 507 -7.41 17.28 57.53
C ILE A 507 -8.34 18.21 56.72
N HIS A 508 -7.98 18.53 55.48
CA HIS A 508 -8.76 19.45 54.63
C HIS A 508 -9.27 18.84 53.33
N ILE A 509 -9.45 17.52 53.28
CA ILE A 509 -10.22 16.86 52.22
C ILE A 509 -11.53 16.36 52.82
#